data_f15b658641fc815d3f886d044b8f18a5
#
_entry.id   f15b658641fc815d3f886d044b8f18a5
#
_cell.length_a   1.000
_cell.length_b   1.000
_cell.length_c   1.000
_cell.angle_alpha   90.00
_cell.angle_beta   90.00
_cell.angle_gamma   90.00
#
_symmetry.space_group_name_H-M   'P 1'
#
loop_
_entity.id
_entity.type
_entity.pdbx_description
1 polymer ?
#
loop_
_entity_poly.entity_id
_entity_poly.type
_entity_poly.pdbx_seq_one_letter_code
_entity_poly.pdbx_strand_id
1 'polypeptide(L)'
;WTAFAEVQRMAGPPTSVEGMDPAEFERALSRIYEQASGESMALIEDLEEDLDLGSLMDALPTQGDLLDQDDDAPIIRLINSLLAEAVKVGASDIHVETYETRLIVRFRVDGVLREVVAPQRAIAPLLVSRIKVMARLDIAEKRLPQDGRISVRVGGKEVDVRVSTIPASNGERVVMRLLDKQEGRKDLAHLGMSSRDHQGMESLLSRPH
;
A
#
# COMPACT_ATOMS: atom_id res chain seq x y z
N TRP A 1 2.57 21.93 -23.21
CA TRP A 1 2.79 22.99 -22.21
C TRP A 1 1.87 22.83 -20.99
N THR A 2 0.64 22.35 -21.15
CA THR A 2 -0.31 22.12 -20.04
C THR A 2 0.18 21.06 -19.05
N ALA A 3 0.74 19.95 -19.52
CA ALA A 3 1.30 18.89 -18.65
C ALA A 3 2.52 19.40 -17.85
N PHE A 4 3.35 20.26 -18.44
CA PHE A 4 4.50 20.84 -17.76
C PHE A 4 4.09 21.80 -16.64
N ALA A 5 3.08 22.63 -16.87
CA ALA A 5 2.53 23.52 -15.85
C ALA A 5 1.92 22.72 -14.67
N GLU A 6 1.32 21.56 -14.95
CA GLU A 6 0.77 20.67 -13.93
C GLU A 6 1.87 20.04 -13.08
N VAL A 7 2.95 19.57 -13.69
CA VAL A 7 4.12 19.03 -12.97
C VAL A 7 4.76 20.11 -12.08
N GLN A 8 4.92 21.35 -12.58
CA GLN A 8 5.43 22.46 -11.77
C GLN A 8 4.52 22.77 -10.57
N ARG A 9 3.22 22.65 -10.75
CA ARG A 9 2.25 22.90 -9.68
C ARG A 9 2.33 21.82 -8.58
N MET A 10 2.55 20.56 -8.96
CA MET A 10 2.57 19.44 -8.01
C MET A 10 3.92 19.22 -7.34
N ALA A 11 5.00 19.36 -8.08
CA ALA A 11 6.36 19.00 -7.64
C ALA A 11 7.27 20.22 -7.39
N GLY A 12 6.78 21.44 -7.62
CA GLY A 12 7.59 22.65 -7.61
C GLY A 12 8.40 22.88 -8.90
N PRO A 13 9.17 23.96 -8.99
CA PRO A 13 9.95 24.24 -10.19
C PRO A 13 11.05 23.21 -10.36
N PRO A 14 11.14 22.51 -11.52
CA PRO A 14 12.20 21.55 -11.77
C PRO A 14 13.57 22.24 -11.86
N THR A 15 14.59 21.58 -11.35
CA THR A 15 15.99 22.07 -11.44
C THR A 15 16.53 21.97 -12.85
N SER A 16 16.04 21.02 -13.64
CA SER A 16 16.38 20.84 -15.05
C SER A 16 15.21 20.17 -15.79
N VAL A 17 15.11 20.43 -17.08
CA VAL A 17 14.17 19.78 -17.98
C VAL A 17 14.93 19.28 -19.17
N GLU A 18 14.85 18.00 -19.43
CA GLU A 18 15.52 17.31 -20.53
C GLU A 18 14.49 16.64 -21.45
N GLY A 19 14.64 16.86 -22.75
CA GLY A 19 13.82 16.16 -23.74
C GLY A 19 14.43 14.79 -24.03
N MET A 20 13.63 13.74 -24.03
CA MET A 20 14.08 12.40 -24.38
C MET A 20 13.13 11.74 -25.37
N ASP A 21 13.65 10.72 -26.07
CA ASP A 21 12.86 9.90 -26.98
C ASP A 21 11.78 9.09 -26.23
N PRO A 22 10.57 8.89 -26.79
CA PRO A 22 9.51 8.12 -26.14
C PRO A 22 9.95 6.74 -25.65
N ALA A 23 10.79 6.03 -26.40
CA ALA A 23 11.29 4.72 -26.00
C ALA A 23 12.34 4.81 -24.87
N GLU A 24 13.07 5.89 -24.78
CA GLU A 24 13.96 6.21 -23.65
C GLU A 24 13.17 6.58 -22.40
N PHE A 25 12.11 7.36 -22.56
CA PHE A 25 11.19 7.73 -21.48
C PHE A 25 10.55 6.49 -20.86
N GLU A 26 9.99 5.59 -21.67
CA GLU A 26 9.41 4.33 -21.19
C GLU A 26 10.43 3.47 -20.43
N ARG A 27 11.66 3.38 -20.92
CA ARG A 27 12.74 2.64 -20.23
C ARG A 27 13.16 3.32 -18.92
N ALA A 28 13.25 4.65 -18.89
CA ALA A 28 13.58 5.40 -17.68
C ALA A 28 12.45 5.28 -16.63
N LEU A 29 11.22 5.34 -17.09
CA LEU A 29 10.04 5.17 -16.25
C LEU A 29 10.00 3.76 -15.64
N SER A 30 10.17 2.71 -16.45
CA SER A 30 10.24 1.32 -15.99
C SER A 30 11.34 1.12 -14.95
N ARG A 31 12.53 1.67 -15.19
CA ARG A 31 13.66 1.58 -14.24
C ARG A 31 13.36 2.24 -12.90
N ILE A 32 12.69 3.40 -12.89
CA ILE A 32 12.31 4.08 -11.65
C ILE A 32 11.27 3.24 -10.88
N TYR A 33 10.33 2.62 -11.57
CA TYR A 33 9.34 1.74 -10.95
C TYR A 33 9.95 0.42 -10.45
N GLU A 34 10.89 -0.17 -11.19
CA GLU A 34 11.64 -1.37 -10.79
C GLU A 34 12.49 -1.11 -9.54
N GLN A 35 13.15 0.04 -9.44
CA GLN A 35 13.90 0.43 -8.24
C GLN A 35 13.00 0.65 -7.01
N ALA A 36 11.78 1.15 -7.20
CA ALA A 36 10.82 1.31 -6.12
C ALA A 36 10.28 -0.04 -5.60
N SER A 37 10.17 -1.04 -6.47
CA SER A 37 9.70 -2.39 -6.11
C SER A 37 10.81 -3.32 -5.61
N GLY A 38 12.08 -2.92 -5.75
CA GLY A 38 13.25 -3.79 -5.55
C GLY A 38 13.39 -4.31 -4.11
N GLU A 39 13.08 -3.51 -3.10
CA GLU A 39 13.18 -3.94 -1.70
C GLU A 39 12.14 -5.01 -1.35
N SER A 40 10.90 -4.86 -1.82
CA SER A 40 9.85 -5.84 -1.61
C SER A 40 10.10 -7.14 -2.40
N MET A 41 10.67 -7.01 -3.60
CA MET A 41 11.04 -8.13 -4.47
C MET A 41 12.19 -8.96 -3.85
N ALA A 42 13.25 -8.31 -3.36
CA ALA A 42 14.37 -8.97 -2.69
C ALA A 42 13.92 -9.74 -1.43
N LEU A 43 13.02 -9.15 -0.63
CA LEU A 43 12.45 -9.83 0.53
C LEU A 43 11.59 -11.05 0.16
N ILE A 44 10.99 -11.07 -1.03
CA ILE A 44 10.22 -12.21 -1.52
C ILE A 44 11.15 -13.32 -1.98
N GLU A 45 12.22 -12.99 -2.70
CA GLU A 45 13.24 -13.96 -3.11
C GLU A 45 13.89 -14.63 -1.89
N ASP A 46 14.29 -13.86 -0.88
CA ASP A 46 14.81 -14.38 0.39
C ASP A 46 13.77 -15.28 1.10
N LEU A 47 12.49 -14.89 1.07
CA LEU A 47 11.40 -15.70 1.62
C LEU A 47 11.17 -17.00 0.86
N GLU A 48 11.31 -17.00 -0.45
CA GLU A 48 11.10 -18.18 -1.30
C GLU A 48 12.27 -19.17 -1.20
N GLU A 49 13.50 -18.69 -0.97
CA GLU A 49 14.69 -19.54 -0.74
C GLU A 49 14.70 -20.16 0.67
N ASP A 50 14.27 -19.42 1.70
CA ASP A 50 14.22 -19.89 3.10
C ASP A 50 12.98 -20.74 3.44
N LEU A 51 11.97 -20.79 2.55
CA LEU A 51 10.74 -21.53 2.78
C LEU A 51 10.94 -23.05 2.60
N ASP A 52 11.49 -23.72 3.62
CA ASP A 52 11.07 -25.09 3.93
C ASP A 52 9.63 -25.05 4.49
N LEU A 53 8.67 -25.09 3.56
CA LEU A 53 7.24 -25.02 3.84
C LEU A 53 6.75 -26.04 4.87
N GLY A 54 7.46 -27.16 5.05
CA GLY A 54 7.16 -28.18 6.05
C GLY A 54 7.42 -27.66 7.47
N SER A 55 8.55 -27.03 7.70
CA SER A 55 8.92 -26.50 9.01
C SER A 55 8.14 -25.26 9.41
N LEU A 56 7.70 -24.46 8.43
CA LEU A 56 6.88 -23.25 8.68
C LEU A 56 5.41 -23.58 8.96
N MET A 57 4.85 -24.63 8.36
CA MET A 57 3.49 -25.08 8.68
C MET A 57 3.42 -25.75 10.06
N ASP A 58 4.46 -26.43 10.48
CA ASP A 58 4.58 -27.02 11.84
C ASP A 58 4.91 -25.97 12.90
N ALA A 59 5.48 -24.83 12.51
CA ALA A 59 5.79 -23.70 13.38
C ALA A 59 4.68 -22.65 13.45
N LEU A 60 3.50 -22.89 12.83
CA LEU A 60 2.34 -22.00 13.03
C LEU A 60 1.87 -22.12 14.48
N PRO A 61 2.09 -21.09 15.32
CA PRO A 61 1.72 -21.17 16.72
C PRO A 61 0.20 -21.22 16.86
N THR A 62 -0.25 -22.08 17.72
CA THR A 62 -1.59 -22.04 18.30
C THR A 62 -1.77 -20.71 19.03
N GLN A 63 -2.88 -20.09 18.88
CA GLN A 63 -3.50 -18.84 19.39
C GLN A 63 -2.85 -18.09 20.59
N GLY A 64 -1.61 -18.02 20.77
CA GLY A 64 -0.99 -17.27 21.89
C GLY A 64 0.38 -16.68 21.55
N ASP A 65 1.15 -17.37 20.74
CA ASP A 65 2.56 -17.04 20.52
C ASP A 65 2.84 -16.04 19.37
N LEU A 66 1.82 -15.69 18.57
CA LEU A 66 1.99 -14.77 17.42
C LEU A 66 2.24 -13.31 17.85
N LEU A 67 1.95 -12.95 19.09
CA LEU A 67 2.14 -11.60 19.62
C LEU A 67 3.56 -11.37 20.16
N ASP A 68 4.28 -12.44 20.49
CA ASP A 68 5.62 -12.39 21.09
C ASP A 68 6.75 -12.72 20.09
N GLN A 69 6.44 -12.95 18.80
CA GLN A 69 7.48 -13.20 17.80
C GLN A 69 8.17 -11.89 17.42
N ASP A 70 9.50 -11.94 17.52
CA ASP A 70 10.42 -10.88 17.14
C ASP A 70 10.00 -10.19 15.83
N ASP A 71 10.12 -8.86 15.77
CA ASP A 71 9.87 -8.01 14.60
C ASP A 71 10.73 -8.41 13.37
N ASP A 72 11.61 -9.39 13.52
CA ASP A 72 12.51 -9.93 12.52
C ASP A 72 11.92 -11.05 11.63
N ALA A 73 10.69 -11.52 11.88
CA ALA A 73 10.10 -12.54 11.02
C ALA A 73 9.98 -12.00 9.57
N PRO A 74 10.43 -12.76 8.56
CA PRO A 74 10.48 -12.33 7.16
C PRO A 74 9.13 -11.80 6.63
N ILE A 75 8.01 -12.39 7.07
CA ILE A 75 6.67 -11.96 6.68
C ILE A 75 6.30 -10.58 7.23
N ILE A 76 6.81 -10.21 8.42
CA ILE A 76 6.59 -8.89 9.03
C ILE A 76 7.39 -7.86 8.24
N ARG A 77 8.64 -8.16 7.91
CA ARG A 77 9.48 -7.29 7.07
C ARG A 77 8.83 -7.05 5.71
N LEU A 78 8.26 -8.09 5.09
CA LEU A 78 7.53 -7.93 3.82
C LEU A 78 6.32 -7.00 3.97
N ILE A 79 5.48 -7.17 5.00
CA ILE A 79 4.33 -6.28 5.22
C ILE A 79 4.79 -4.84 5.45
N ASN A 80 5.81 -4.66 6.28
CA ASN A 80 6.36 -3.33 6.58
C ASN A 80 6.94 -2.66 5.33
N SER A 81 7.65 -3.41 4.49
CA SER A 81 8.18 -2.95 3.21
C SER A 81 7.06 -2.54 2.25
N LEU A 82 6.01 -3.36 2.11
CA LEU A 82 4.84 -3.04 1.29
C LEU A 82 4.13 -1.77 1.77
N LEU A 83 3.96 -1.60 3.08
CA LEU A 83 3.37 -0.39 3.66
C LEU A 83 4.25 0.85 3.42
N ALA A 84 5.56 0.72 3.63
CA ALA A 84 6.50 1.81 3.42
C ALA A 84 6.53 2.25 1.95
N GLU A 85 6.57 1.30 1.03
CA GLU A 85 6.55 1.56 -0.40
C GLU A 85 5.23 2.18 -0.84
N ALA A 86 4.09 1.68 -0.36
CA ALA A 86 2.78 2.24 -0.66
C ALA A 86 2.66 3.71 -0.21
N VAL A 87 3.17 4.04 0.98
CA VAL A 87 3.21 5.44 1.47
C VAL A 87 4.14 6.29 0.60
N LYS A 88 5.30 5.77 0.22
CA LYS A 88 6.30 6.47 -0.61
C LYS A 88 5.74 6.84 -1.99
N VAL A 89 4.98 5.94 -2.63
CA VAL A 89 4.38 6.19 -3.95
C VAL A 89 3.00 6.87 -3.90
N GLY A 90 2.51 7.22 -2.71
CA GLY A 90 1.21 7.87 -2.53
C GLY A 90 0.04 6.96 -2.87
N ALA A 91 0.15 5.65 -2.62
CA ALA A 91 -0.93 4.72 -2.86
C ALA A 91 -2.10 4.96 -1.88
N SER A 92 -3.33 4.91 -2.39
CA SER A 92 -4.53 4.99 -1.57
C SER A 92 -4.92 3.65 -0.96
N ASP A 93 -4.68 2.55 -1.67
CA ASP A 93 -5.06 1.21 -1.25
C ASP A 93 -3.96 0.19 -1.64
N ILE A 94 -3.78 -0.83 -0.79
CA ILE A 94 -3.02 -2.04 -1.08
C ILE A 94 -4.02 -3.19 -1.19
N HIS A 95 -3.99 -3.92 -2.29
CA HIS A 95 -4.80 -5.10 -2.53
C HIS A 95 -3.93 -6.34 -2.50
N VAL A 96 -4.27 -7.30 -1.64
CA VAL A 96 -3.64 -8.62 -1.55
C VAL A 96 -4.67 -9.64 -2.02
N GLU A 97 -4.42 -10.28 -3.13
CA GLU A 97 -5.39 -11.15 -3.81
C GLU A 97 -4.78 -12.51 -4.13
N THR A 98 -5.39 -13.56 -3.58
CA THR A 98 -4.95 -14.94 -3.81
C THR A 98 -5.63 -15.49 -5.06
N TYR A 99 -4.81 -15.89 -6.04
CA TYR A 99 -5.23 -16.58 -7.24
C TYR A 99 -4.91 -18.08 -7.15
N GLU A 100 -5.24 -18.84 -8.18
CA GLU A 100 -5.06 -20.29 -8.20
C GLU A 100 -3.58 -20.71 -8.06
N THR A 101 -2.68 -20.00 -8.72
CA THR A 101 -1.24 -20.34 -8.78
C THR A 101 -0.34 -19.35 -8.05
N ARG A 102 -0.78 -18.13 -7.80
CA ARG A 102 0.04 -17.06 -7.23
C ARG A 102 -0.76 -16.15 -6.31
N LEU A 103 -0.04 -15.46 -5.43
CA LEU A 103 -0.53 -14.29 -4.71
C LEU A 103 -0.19 -13.04 -5.54
N ILE A 104 -1.08 -12.07 -5.61
CA ILE A 104 -0.80 -10.80 -6.28
C ILE A 104 -1.03 -9.66 -5.29
N VAL A 105 -0.02 -8.80 -5.15
CA VAL A 105 -0.14 -7.54 -4.40
C VAL A 105 -0.18 -6.40 -5.40
N ARG A 106 -1.20 -5.56 -5.28
CA ARG A 106 -1.40 -4.39 -6.14
C ARG A 106 -1.57 -3.13 -5.31
N PHE A 107 -0.99 -2.03 -5.77
CA PHE A 107 -1.23 -0.71 -5.21
C PHE A 107 -2.21 0.05 -6.09
N ARG A 108 -3.08 0.83 -5.46
CA ARG A 108 -3.89 1.83 -6.17
C ARG A 108 -3.20 3.17 -6.07
N VAL A 109 -2.68 3.66 -7.19
CA VAL A 109 -2.03 4.97 -7.32
C VAL A 109 -2.82 5.78 -8.34
N ASP A 110 -3.28 6.97 -7.98
CA ASP A 110 -4.10 7.84 -8.83
C ASP A 110 -5.31 7.13 -9.45
N GLY A 111 -5.98 6.28 -8.64
CA GLY A 111 -7.16 5.52 -9.06
C GLY A 111 -6.86 4.24 -9.85
N VAL A 112 -5.63 4.03 -10.32
CA VAL A 112 -5.21 2.87 -11.14
C VAL A 112 -4.57 1.81 -10.25
N LEU A 113 -5.01 0.55 -10.41
CA LEU A 113 -4.37 -0.61 -9.78
C LEU A 113 -3.15 -1.05 -10.58
N ARG A 114 -1.99 -1.12 -9.91
CA ARG A 114 -0.72 -1.59 -10.47
C ARG A 114 -0.22 -2.77 -9.68
N GLU A 115 0.21 -3.83 -10.37
CA GLU A 115 0.86 -4.98 -9.74
C GLU A 115 2.25 -4.55 -9.25
N VAL A 116 2.55 -4.87 -7.99
CA VAL A 116 3.83 -4.54 -7.35
C VAL A 116 4.67 -5.79 -7.22
N VAL A 117 4.08 -6.84 -6.64
CA VAL A 117 4.75 -8.13 -6.47
C VAL A 117 3.74 -9.26 -6.65
N ALA A 118 4.24 -10.43 -7.09
CA ALA A 118 3.43 -11.62 -7.32
C ALA A 118 4.12 -12.90 -6.76
N PRO A 119 4.25 -13.01 -5.43
CA PRO A 119 4.90 -14.15 -4.80
C PRO A 119 4.11 -15.44 -4.98
N GLN A 120 4.74 -16.56 -4.64
CA GLN A 120 4.10 -17.88 -4.66
C GLN A 120 2.86 -17.92 -3.76
N ARG A 121 1.84 -18.64 -4.20
CA ARG A 121 0.58 -18.81 -3.45
C ARG A 121 0.78 -19.27 -2.02
N ALA A 122 1.81 -20.05 -1.76
CA ALA A 122 2.13 -20.61 -0.45
C ALA A 122 2.29 -19.56 0.66
N ILE A 123 2.71 -18.35 0.31
CA ILE A 123 2.88 -17.22 1.24
C ILE A 123 1.53 -16.60 1.64
N ALA A 124 0.47 -16.78 0.84
CA ALA A 124 -0.81 -16.10 1.05
C ALA A 124 -1.43 -16.35 2.44
N PRO A 125 -1.52 -17.56 2.97
CA PRO A 125 -2.10 -17.81 4.30
C PRO A 125 -1.33 -17.10 5.42
N LEU A 126 0.01 -17.07 5.33
CA LEU A 126 0.89 -16.44 6.32
C LEU A 126 0.70 -14.91 6.29
N LEU A 127 0.76 -14.34 5.10
CA LEU A 127 0.57 -12.89 4.91
C LEU A 127 -0.79 -12.43 5.41
N VAL A 128 -1.87 -13.13 5.02
CA VAL A 128 -3.24 -12.79 5.43
C VAL A 128 -3.40 -12.95 6.94
N SER A 129 -2.93 -14.04 7.54
CA SER A 129 -3.01 -14.27 8.99
C SER A 129 -2.27 -13.17 9.76
N ARG A 130 -1.08 -12.78 9.31
CA ARG A 130 -0.32 -11.71 9.97
C ARG A 130 -1.00 -10.36 9.85
N ILE A 131 -1.57 -10.01 8.70
CA ILE A 131 -2.36 -8.79 8.54
C ILE A 131 -3.58 -8.80 9.47
N LYS A 132 -4.27 -9.94 9.62
CA LYS A 132 -5.39 -10.09 10.55
C LYS A 132 -4.97 -9.85 12.00
N VAL A 133 -3.84 -10.43 12.43
CA VAL A 133 -3.28 -10.17 13.77
C VAL A 133 -3.04 -8.68 13.99
N MET A 134 -2.35 -8.04 13.05
CA MET A 134 -2.05 -6.60 13.13
C MET A 134 -3.33 -5.75 13.17
N ALA A 135 -4.37 -6.17 12.46
CA ALA A 135 -5.67 -5.48 12.41
C ALA A 135 -6.62 -5.89 13.56
N ARG A 136 -6.20 -6.81 14.46
CA ARG A 136 -6.99 -7.38 15.56
C ARG A 136 -8.26 -8.08 15.08
N LEU A 137 -8.15 -8.83 13.99
CA LEU A 137 -9.22 -9.62 13.40
C LEU A 137 -9.11 -11.09 13.84
N ASP A 138 -10.21 -11.84 13.73
CA ASP A 138 -10.24 -13.27 14.00
C ASP A 138 -9.53 -14.05 12.87
N ILE A 139 -8.44 -14.72 13.21
CA ILE A 139 -7.63 -15.51 12.28
C ILE A 139 -8.34 -16.79 11.87
N ALA A 140 -9.13 -17.37 12.79
CA ALA A 140 -9.80 -18.65 12.57
C ALA A 140 -11.01 -18.52 11.62
N GLU A 141 -11.70 -17.37 11.65
CA GLU A 141 -12.85 -17.12 10.78
C GLU A 141 -12.39 -16.66 9.39
N LYS A 142 -12.59 -17.50 8.38
CA LYS A 142 -12.19 -17.27 6.98
C LYS A 142 -13.37 -17.18 6.02
N ARG A 143 -14.61 -17.33 6.53
CA ARG A 143 -15.83 -17.43 5.73
C ARG A 143 -16.64 -16.15 5.73
N LEU A 144 -16.39 -15.24 6.68
CA LEU A 144 -17.10 -13.99 6.84
C LEU A 144 -16.16 -12.81 6.58
N PRO A 145 -16.65 -11.72 5.95
CA PRO A 145 -15.90 -10.48 5.85
C PRO A 145 -15.60 -9.91 7.24
N GLN A 146 -14.44 -9.34 7.41
CA GLN A 146 -14.02 -8.67 8.64
C GLN A 146 -13.39 -7.31 8.31
N ASP A 147 -13.58 -6.34 9.20
CA ASP A 147 -13.00 -5.00 9.13
C ASP A 147 -12.21 -4.70 10.40
N GLY A 148 -11.03 -4.12 10.23
CA GLY A 148 -10.15 -3.73 11.32
C GLY A 148 -9.30 -2.51 10.99
N ARG A 149 -8.38 -2.18 11.90
CA ARG A 149 -7.46 -1.04 11.73
C ARG A 149 -6.09 -1.38 12.24
N ILE A 150 -5.09 -0.88 11.53
CA ILE A 150 -3.67 -0.92 11.92
C ILE A 150 -3.22 0.52 12.02
N SER A 151 -2.52 0.89 13.09
CA SER A 151 -1.81 2.16 13.19
C SER A 151 -0.32 1.87 13.15
N VAL A 152 0.36 2.38 12.15
CA VAL A 152 1.80 2.17 11.94
C VAL A 152 2.51 3.51 11.82
N ARG A 153 3.80 3.50 12.11
CA ARG A 153 4.67 4.65 11.87
C ARG A 153 5.59 4.31 10.70
N VAL A 154 5.48 5.06 9.61
CA VAL A 154 6.28 4.88 8.39
C VAL A 154 7.05 6.17 8.13
N GLY A 155 8.37 6.09 8.09
CA GLY A 155 9.21 7.27 7.83
C GLY A 155 8.97 8.43 8.81
N GLY A 156 8.63 8.14 10.07
CA GLY A 156 8.31 9.14 11.10
C GLY A 156 6.87 9.68 11.07
N LYS A 157 6.07 9.34 10.05
CA LYS A 157 4.65 9.72 9.92
C LYS A 157 3.76 8.62 10.50
N GLU A 158 2.72 9.02 11.25
CA GLU A 158 1.66 8.09 11.65
C GLU A 158 0.68 7.90 10.50
N VAL A 159 0.49 6.64 10.11
CA VAL A 159 -0.44 6.22 9.07
C VAL A 159 -1.46 5.28 9.70
N ASP A 160 -2.73 5.62 9.58
CA ASP A 160 -3.81 4.70 9.92
C ASP A 160 -4.19 3.90 8.67
N VAL A 161 -4.26 2.59 8.82
CA VAL A 161 -4.62 1.68 7.74
C VAL A 161 -5.93 0.99 8.10
N ARG A 162 -6.95 1.19 7.30
CA ARG A 162 -8.19 0.42 7.41
C ARG A 162 -8.03 -0.89 6.63
N VAL A 163 -8.26 -2.00 7.30
CA VAL A 163 -8.12 -3.34 6.74
C VAL A 163 -9.49 -3.97 6.59
N SER A 164 -9.79 -4.50 5.41
CA SER A 164 -10.97 -5.31 5.15
C SER A 164 -10.54 -6.65 4.57
N THR A 165 -11.05 -7.75 5.13
CA THR A 165 -10.85 -9.10 4.60
C THR A 165 -12.17 -9.63 4.04
N ILE A 166 -12.11 -10.27 2.87
CA ILE A 166 -13.28 -10.78 2.16
C ILE A 166 -12.98 -12.20 1.68
N PRO A 167 -13.83 -13.19 2.01
CA PRO A 167 -13.72 -14.53 1.45
C PRO A 167 -13.75 -14.51 -0.08
N ALA A 168 -12.89 -15.30 -0.70
CA ALA A 168 -12.84 -15.47 -2.15
C ALA A 168 -12.56 -16.95 -2.48
N SER A 169 -12.72 -17.33 -3.76
CA SER A 169 -12.64 -18.72 -4.21
C SER A 169 -11.29 -19.41 -3.89
N ASN A 170 -10.20 -18.64 -3.90
CA ASN A 170 -8.85 -19.18 -3.70
C ASN A 170 -8.23 -18.84 -2.34
N GLY A 171 -9.02 -18.27 -1.43
CA GLY A 171 -8.59 -17.78 -0.12
C GLY A 171 -9.20 -16.43 0.19
N GLU A 172 -8.72 -15.76 1.24
CA GLU A 172 -9.21 -14.42 1.58
C GLU A 172 -8.50 -13.36 0.72
N ARG A 173 -9.27 -12.36 0.28
CA ARG A 173 -8.76 -11.12 -0.30
C ARG A 173 -8.63 -10.09 0.82
N VAL A 174 -7.53 -9.37 0.87
CA VAL A 174 -7.32 -8.27 1.81
C VAL A 174 -7.22 -6.96 1.06
N VAL A 175 -7.90 -5.94 1.58
CA VAL A 175 -7.75 -4.55 1.11
C VAL A 175 -7.33 -3.70 2.30
N MET A 176 -6.21 -3.02 2.16
CA MET A 176 -5.68 -2.09 3.15
C MET A 176 -5.75 -0.68 2.58
N ARG A 177 -6.63 0.17 3.13
CA ARG A 177 -6.73 1.58 2.75
C ARG A 177 -5.86 2.43 3.66
N LEU A 178 -4.93 3.16 3.06
CA LEU A 178 -4.06 4.08 3.78
C LEU A 178 -4.80 5.40 4.02
N LEU A 179 -4.80 5.85 5.26
CA LEU A 179 -5.41 7.10 5.69
C LEU A 179 -4.30 7.98 6.26
N ASP A 180 -3.77 8.88 5.45
CA ASP A 180 -2.83 9.88 5.94
C ASP A 180 -3.60 10.91 6.78
N LYS A 181 -3.32 10.96 8.08
CA LYS A 181 -3.93 11.92 9.01
C LYS A 181 -3.59 13.38 8.65
N GLN A 182 -2.50 13.60 7.95
CA GLN A 182 -2.03 14.94 7.60
C GLN A 182 -2.61 15.42 6.27
N GLU A 183 -2.86 14.52 5.31
CA GLU A 183 -3.44 14.88 4.02
C GLU A 183 -4.95 15.17 4.07
N GLY A 184 -5.67 14.66 5.07
CA GLY A 184 -7.12 14.86 5.21
C GLY A 184 -7.56 16.27 5.59
N ARG A 185 -6.63 17.20 5.82
CA ARG A 185 -6.91 18.60 6.19
C ARG A 185 -6.26 19.58 5.22
N LYS A 186 -6.39 19.31 3.93
CA LYS A 186 -6.04 20.34 2.93
C LYS A 186 -7.10 21.43 3.01
N ASP A 187 -6.71 22.66 3.31
CA ASP A 187 -7.60 23.82 3.20
C ASP A 187 -7.92 24.10 1.73
N LEU A 188 -8.92 24.91 1.48
CA LEU A 188 -9.37 25.24 0.12
C LEU A 188 -8.27 25.86 -0.74
N ALA A 189 -7.30 26.57 -0.13
CA ALA A 189 -6.18 27.17 -0.84
C ALA A 189 -5.25 26.09 -1.45
N HIS A 190 -5.04 24.97 -0.75
CA HIS A 190 -4.21 23.85 -1.22
C HIS A 190 -4.90 22.97 -2.28
N LEU A 191 -6.22 23.13 -2.48
CA LEU A 191 -6.95 22.40 -3.54
C LEU A 191 -6.76 23.01 -4.94
N GLY A 192 -5.96 24.07 -5.07
CA GLY A 192 -5.67 24.70 -6.36
C GLY A 192 -6.83 25.53 -6.94
N MET A 193 -7.76 25.98 -6.10
CA MET A 193 -8.84 26.86 -6.52
C MET A 193 -8.30 28.21 -6.99
N SER A 194 -8.95 28.79 -8.00
CA SER A 194 -8.70 30.19 -8.36
C SER A 194 -9.11 31.11 -7.20
N SER A 195 -8.47 32.29 -7.07
CA SER A 195 -8.82 33.25 -6.01
C SER A 195 -10.31 33.63 -6.04
N ARG A 196 -10.92 33.65 -7.22
CA ARG A 196 -12.34 33.94 -7.41
C ARG A 196 -13.23 32.82 -6.83
N ASP A 197 -12.88 31.58 -7.14
CA ASP A 197 -13.66 30.41 -6.69
C ASP A 197 -13.52 30.21 -5.17
N HIS A 198 -12.32 30.46 -4.64
CA HIS A 198 -12.05 30.41 -3.20
C HIS A 198 -12.93 31.43 -2.45
N GLN A 199 -12.96 32.70 -2.88
CA GLN A 199 -13.82 33.73 -2.28
C GLN A 199 -15.31 33.40 -2.40
N GLY A 200 -15.74 32.81 -3.55
CA GLY A 200 -17.10 32.35 -3.74
C GLY A 200 -17.47 31.25 -2.74
N MET A 201 -16.59 30.26 -2.55
CA MET A 201 -16.78 29.16 -1.62
C MET A 201 -16.82 29.64 -0.16
N GLU A 202 -15.90 30.52 0.26
CA GLU A 202 -15.91 31.10 1.60
C GLU A 202 -17.20 31.89 1.87
N SER A 203 -17.66 32.67 0.88
CA SER A 203 -18.93 33.41 1.00
C SER A 203 -20.14 32.47 1.14
N LEU A 204 -20.14 31.32 0.48
CA LEU A 204 -21.20 30.32 0.59
C LEU A 204 -21.16 29.62 1.96
N LEU A 205 -19.98 29.21 2.42
CA LEU A 205 -19.80 28.54 3.70
C LEU A 205 -20.09 29.44 4.92
N SER A 206 -19.94 30.74 4.78
CA SER A 206 -20.21 31.71 5.86
C SER A 206 -21.70 32.08 6.00
N ARG A 207 -22.56 31.68 5.06
CA ARG A 207 -24.01 31.96 5.15
C ARG A 207 -24.68 31.03 6.15
N PRO A 208 -25.48 31.56 7.09
CA PRO A 208 -26.31 30.72 7.94
C PRO A 208 -27.36 29.97 7.08
N HIS A 209 -27.63 28.72 7.43
CA HIS A 209 -28.65 27.89 6.77
C HIS A 209 -30.04 28.43 6.98
#